data_f76a04ac8e37c4791af773df70890280
#
_entry.id   f76a04ac8e37c4791af773df70890280
#
_cell.length_a   1.000
_cell.length_b   1.000
_cell.length_c   1.000
_cell.angle_alpha   90.00
_cell.angle_beta   90.00
_cell.angle_gamma   90.00
#
_symmetry.space_group_name_H-M   'P 1'
#
loop_
_entity.id
_entity.type
_entity.pdbx_description
1 polymer ?
#
loop_
_entity_poly.entity_id
_entity_poly.type
_entity_poly.pdbx_seq_one_letter_code
_entity_poly.pdbx_strand_id
1 'polypeptide(L)'
;KLKKLNKNIPFKEINNLIKQTKKKKNLQILSYKNFYLDHKYIANITDKYRSEILHKLKINKNNLRIVHVTNFNNRYEGRLFYNTSKRLNNGLISLNHAVLEISDRDETHYNKTLNDISGEKKLNNKLINVCENFKPNLILLGHADKIRLKTLEKIKSSLPNVKISQWFLDPITKKGPDYIKNKKRLLDKFSVIDATFVTTHPNEIDFINNKDKVFYIPNPVDKSIDNLNISRHKTPKYDIFFALSHGVHRGILKKGKVDERVKILNLISKQKNIKSNFFGFREKQPIWANT
;
A
#
# COMPACT_ATOMS: atom_id res chain seq x y z
N LYS A 1 14.03 12.32 -25.02
CA LYS A 1 15.02 11.95 -23.98
C LYS A 1 14.37 11.36 -22.70
N LEU A 2 13.10 11.55 -22.45
CA LEU A 2 12.38 11.01 -21.27
C LEU A 2 11.91 9.55 -21.43
N LYS A 3 11.96 8.95 -22.60
CA LYS A 3 11.62 7.54 -22.85
C LYS A 3 12.58 6.51 -22.20
N LYS A 4 13.68 6.98 -21.56
CA LYS A 4 14.67 6.12 -20.89
C LYS A 4 14.57 6.06 -19.37
N LEU A 5 13.56 6.69 -18.77
CA LEU A 5 13.43 6.82 -17.31
C LEU A 5 12.66 5.67 -16.63
N ASN A 6 12.45 4.55 -17.31
CA ASN A 6 11.79 3.36 -16.75
C ASN A 6 12.73 2.40 -15.99
N LYS A 7 13.93 2.86 -15.61
CA LYS A 7 14.83 2.10 -14.73
C LYS A 7 14.94 2.85 -13.42
N ASN A 8 14.82 2.14 -12.30
CA ASN A 8 15.12 2.64 -10.95
C ASN A 8 16.32 3.56 -11.01
N ILE A 9 16.09 4.86 -10.81
CA ILE A 9 17.16 5.87 -10.88
C ILE A 9 18.04 5.67 -9.64
N PRO A 10 19.30 5.25 -9.78
CA PRO A 10 20.18 5.13 -8.63
C PRO A 10 20.39 6.52 -7.99
N PHE A 11 20.56 6.56 -6.68
CA PHE A 11 20.77 7.79 -5.90
C PHE A 11 21.86 8.71 -6.49
N LYS A 12 22.82 8.15 -7.20
CA LYS A 12 23.89 8.85 -7.95
C LYS A 12 23.34 9.69 -9.11
N GLU A 13 22.28 9.23 -9.78
CA GLU A 13 21.66 9.98 -10.89
C GLU A 13 20.79 11.13 -10.38
N ILE A 14 20.13 10.97 -9.23
CA ILE A 14 19.40 12.07 -8.56
C ILE A 14 20.37 13.19 -8.20
N ASN A 15 21.53 12.86 -7.65
CA ASN A 15 22.57 13.84 -7.36
C ASN A 15 23.14 14.52 -8.62
N ASN A 16 23.25 13.80 -9.72
CA ASN A 16 23.66 14.38 -11.00
C ASN A 16 22.58 15.27 -11.61
N LEU A 17 21.30 14.92 -11.49
CA LEU A 17 20.17 15.76 -11.88
C LEU A 17 20.11 17.06 -11.05
N ILE A 18 20.33 16.95 -9.75
CA ILE A 18 20.43 18.13 -8.84
C ILE A 18 21.64 19.01 -9.20
N LYS A 19 22.79 18.42 -9.55
CA LYS A 19 23.97 19.17 -10.03
C LYS A 19 23.75 19.82 -11.39
N GLN A 20 23.05 19.16 -12.31
CA GLN A 20 22.74 19.71 -13.63
C GLN A 20 21.69 20.82 -13.56
N THR A 21 20.73 20.77 -12.64
CA THR A 21 19.76 21.86 -12.39
C THR A 21 20.42 23.07 -11.76
N LYS A 22 21.50 22.92 -10.98
CA LYS A 22 22.31 24.06 -10.47
C LYS A 22 23.00 24.86 -11.56
N LYS A 23 23.26 24.28 -12.74
CA LYS A 23 23.92 24.96 -13.88
C LYS A 23 22.95 25.73 -14.80
N LYS A 24 21.64 25.50 -14.73
CA LYS A 24 20.65 26.22 -15.54
C LYS A 24 19.91 27.23 -14.67
N LYS A 25 20.23 28.51 -14.84
CA LYS A 25 19.57 29.66 -14.19
C LYS A 25 18.07 29.82 -14.52
N ASN A 26 17.49 28.97 -15.32
CA ASN A 26 16.07 28.90 -15.61
C ASN A 26 15.57 27.51 -15.22
N LEU A 27 15.24 27.31 -13.95
CA LEU A 27 14.26 26.35 -13.54
C LEU A 27 12.91 26.80 -14.11
N GLN A 28 12.70 26.55 -15.40
CA GLN A 28 11.33 26.31 -15.82
C GLN A 28 10.83 25.20 -14.91
N ILE A 29 9.89 25.53 -14.05
CA ILE A 29 9.05 24.58 -13.35
C ILE A 29 8.76 23.51 -14.38
N LEU A 30 9.34 22.32 -14.20
CA LEU A 30 8.94 21.15 -14.97
C LEU A 30 7.43 21.15 -14.84
N SER A 31 6.77 21.65 -15.86
CA SER A 31 5.33 21.86 -15.80
C SER A 31 4.76 20.51 -15.42
N TYR A 32 3.86 20.46 -14.45
CA TYR A 32 3.15 19.27 -14.03
C TYR A 32 2.61 18.43 -15.19
N LYS A 33 2.49 19.00 -16.39
CA LYS A 33 2.20 18.32 -17.65
C LYS A 33 3.17 17.17 -18.01
N ASN A 34 4.42 17.22 -17.55
CA ASN A 34 5.39 16.14 -17.81
C ASN A 34 5.42 15.07 -16.71
N PHE A 35 4.77 15.32 -15.57
CA PHE A 35 4.58 14.34 -14.49
C PHE A 35 3.24 13.62 -14.57
N TYR A 36 2.36 14.02 -15.48
CA TYR A 36 1.26 13.15 -15.86
C TYR A 36 1.88 11.97 -16.61
N LEU A 37 2.21 10.93 -15.89
CA LEU A 37 2.19 9.58 -16.46
C LEU A 37 0.93 9.53 -17.30
N ASP A 38 1.10 9.39 -18.61
CA ASP A 38 0.00 9.36 -19.55
C ASP A 38 -1.11 8.48 -18.96
N HIS A 39 -2.26 9.07 -18.63
CA HIS A 39 -3.38 8.34 -18.05
C HIS A 39 -3.77 7.14 -18.91
N LYS A 40 -3.56 7.22 -20.22
CA LYS A 40 -3.71 6.12 -21.16
C LYS A 40 -2.68 5.01 -20.90
N TYR A 41 -1.45 5.36 -20.55
CA TYR A 41 -0.42 4.37 -20.27
C TYR A 41 -0.72 3.60 -18.98
N ILE A 42 -1.15 4.30 -17.91
CA ILE A 42 -1.56 3.67 -16.65
C ILE A 42 -2.83 2.83 -16.88
N ALA A 43 -3.83 3.34 -17.60
CA ALA A 43 -5.03 2.61 -17.93
C ALA A 43 -4.71 1.34 -18.73
N ASN A 44 -3.88 1.45 -19.76
CA ASN A 44 -3.47 0.31 -20.59
C ASN A 44 -2.69 -0.74 -19.80
N ILE A 45 -1.78 -0.33 -18.91
CA ILE A 45 -1.09 -1.26 -18.01
C ILE A 45 -2.08 -1.92 -17.06
N THR A 46 -2.97 -1.15 -16.45
CA THR A 46 -3.97 -1.67 -15.52
C THR A 46 -4.93 -2.63 -16.22
N ASP A 47 -5.39 -2.30 -17.41
CA ASP A 47 -6.28 -3.16 -18.20
C ASP A 47 -5.57 -4.44 -18.68
N LYS A 48 -4.30 -4.34 -19.08
CA LYS A 48 -3.48 -5.50 -19.43
C LYS A 48 -3.33 -6.43 -18.24
N TYR A 49 -2.89 -5.93 -17.09
CA TYR A 49 -2.76 -6.74 -15.87
C TYR A 49 -4.10 -7.29 -15.39
N ARG A 50 -5.18 -6.51 -15.49
CA ARG A 50 -6.52 -6.96 -15.15
C ARG A 50 -6.97 -8.14 -16.02
N SER A 51 -6.77 -8.08 -17.33
CA SER A 51 -7.14 -9.18 -18.22
C SER A 51 -6.27 -10.43 -17.97
N GLU A 52 -4.98 -10.28 -17.73
CA GLU A 52 -4.10 -11.40 -17.37
C GLU A 52 -4.52 -12.06 -16.05
N ILE A 53 -4.85 -11.24 -15.02
CA ILE A 53 -5.29 -11.74 -13.72
C ILE A 53 -6.63 -12.48 -13.85
N LEU A 54 -7.62 -11.89 -14.54
CA LEU A 54 -8.91 -12.51 -14.74
C LEU A 54 -8.80 -13.82 -15.52
N HIS A 55 -7.94 -13.87 -16.52
CA HIS A 55 -7.68 -15.08 -17.30
C HIS A 55 -7.02 -16.16 -16.43
N LYS A 56 -5.95 -15.83 -15.70
CA LYS A 56 -5.24 -16.76 -14.80
C LYS A 56 -6.12 -17.29 -13.67
N LEU A 57 -7.01 -16.46 -13.13
CA LEU A 57 -7.93 -16.86 -12.07
C LEU A 57 -9.20 -17.54 -12.57
N LYS A 58 -9.40 -17.63 -13.88
CA LYS A 58 -10.62 -18.17 -14.52
C LYS A 58 -11.91 -17.55 -13.95
N ILE A 59 -11.90 -16.25 -13.70
CA ILE A 59 -13.05 -15.49 -13.18
C ILE A 59 -13.78 -14.84 -14.35
N ASN A 60 -15.09 -15.11 -14.47
CA ASN A 60 -15.95 -14.39 -15.40
C ASN A 60 -16.11 -12.92 -14.97
N LYS A 61 -16.23 -12.00 -15.93
CA LYS A 61 -16.29 -10.53 -15.73
C LYS A 61 -17.50 -10.02 -14.91
N ASN A 62 -18.36 -10.90 -14.44
CA ASN A 62 -19.60 -10.52 -13.76
C ASN A 62 -19.32 -10.05 -12.32
N ASN A 63 -20.31 -9.33 -11.77
CA ASN A 63 -20.25 -8.80 -10.40
C ASN A 63 -19.87 -9.89 -9.40
N LEU A 64 -18.72 -9.70 -8.75
CA LEU A 64 -18.22 -10.65 -7.77
C LEU A 64 -18.78 -10.34 -6.38
N ARG A 65 -19.00 -11.38 -5.60
CA ARG A 65 -19.12 -11.28 -4.14
C ARG A 65 -17.73 -11.39 -3.53
N ILE A 66 -17.27 -10.33 -2.86
CA ILE A 66 -15.92 -10.22 -2.32
C ILE A 66 -15.99 -10.04 -0.82
N VAL A 67 -15.29 -10.87 -0.06
CA VAL A 67 -15.00 -10.63 1.35
C VAL A 67 -13.62 -9.98 1.43
N HIS A 68 -13.58 -8.69 1.79
CA HIS A 68 -12.35 -7.93 1.93
C HIS A 68 -11.93 -7.89 3.40
N VAL A 69 -10.87 -8.62 3.74
CA VAL A 69 -10.35 -8.75 5.11
C VAL A 69 -9.07 -7.94 5.24
N THR A 70 -9.10 -6.86 6.01
CA THR A 70 -7.95 -6.00 6.21
C THR A 70 -8.17 -5.10 7.44
N ASN A 71 -7.17 -4.33 7.84
CA ASN A 71 -7.34 -3.34 8.91
C ASN A 71 -7.99 -2.05 8.36
N PHE A 72 -9.29 -1.90 8.55
CA PHE A 72 -10.02 -0.68 8.18
C PHE A 72 -9.85 0.45 9.18
N ASN A 73 -9.27 0.18 10.36
CA ASN A 73 -9.04 1.17 11.41
C ASN A 73 -10.34 1.78 11.99
N ASN A 74 -11.44 1.02 12.04
CA ASN A 74 -12.75 1.48 12.53
C ASN A 74 -12.69 1.93 13.99
N ARG A 75 -11.85 1.30 14.83
CA ARG A 75 -11.63 1.66 16.24
C ARG A 75 -11.10 3.08 16.46
N TYR A 76 -10.68 3.76 15.39
CA TYR A 76 -10.23 5.15 15.46
C TYR A 76 -11.32 6.14 15.07
N GLU A 77 -12.59 5.72 15.04
CA GLU A 77 -13.78 6.59 14.94
C GLU A 77 -13.69 7.55 13.74
N GLY A 78 -13.32 7.05 12.57
CA GLY A 78 -13.21 7.83 11.33
C GLY A 78 -11.90 8.59 11.16
N ARG A 79 -11.07 8.76 12.20
CA ARG A 79 -9.81 9.51 12.10
C ARG A 79 -8.86 8.99 11.00
N LEU A 80 -8.94 7.71 10.67
CA LEU A 80 -8.12 7.07 9.63
C LEU A 80 -8.98 6.57 8.45
N PHE A 81 -10.06 7.26 8.12
CA PHE A 81 -10.97 6.88 7.02
C PHE A 81 -10.27 6.83 5.65
N TYR A 82 -9.21 7.61 5.46
CA TYR A 82 -8.45 7.72 4.22
C TYR A 82 -7.40 6.62 4.03
N ASN A 83 -7.46 5.54 4.80
CA ASN A 83 -6.47 4.46 4.70
C ASN A 83 -6.58 3.69 3.37
N THR A 84 -5.51 2.98 3.01
CA THR A 84 -5.41 2.21 1.76
C THR A 84 -6.48 1.14 1.63
N SER A 85 -6.87 0.53 2.76
CA SER A 85 -7.93 -0.49 2.79
C SER A 85 -9.26 0.07 2.27
N LYS A 86 -9.63 1.29 2.69
CA LYS A 86 -10.85 1.96 2.21
C LYS A 86 -10.75 2.33 0.74
N ARG A 87 -9.60 2.83 0.27
CA ARG A 87 -9.41 3.14 -1.16
C ARG A 87 -9.62 1.92 -2.04
N LEU A 88 -9.01 0.78 -1.70
CA LEU A 88 -9.20 -0.47 -2.43
C LEU A 88 -10.66 -0.94 -2.37
N ASN A 89 -11.27 -0.87 -1.19
CA ASN A 89 -12.65 -1.29 -0.99
C ASN A 89 -13.63 -0.47 -1.83
N ASN A 90 -13.48 0.86 -1.81
CA ASN A 90 -14.30 1.76 -2.61
C ASN A 90 -14.10 1.53 -4.12
N GLY A 91 -12.86 1.22 -4.54
CA GLY A 91 -12.56 0.85 -5.92
C GLY A 91 -13.30 -0.43 -6.34
N LEU A 92 -13.35 -1.45 -5.49
CA LEU A 92 -14.10 -2.68 -5.77
C LEU A 92 -15.60 -2.43 -5.88
N ILE A 93 -16.16 -1.60 -4.98
CA ILE A 93 -17.58 -1.21 -5.03
C ILE A 93 -17.88 -0.42 -6.31
N SER A 94 -16.98 0.52 -6.68
CA SER A 94 -17.13 1.32 -7.91
C SER A 94 -17.05 0.48 -9.19
N LEU A 95 -16.49 -0.72 -9.11
CA LEU A 95 -16.49 -1.73 -10.17
C LEU A 95 -17.73 -2.63 -10.15
N ASN A 96 -18.75 -2.26 -9.38
CA ASN A 96 -20.01 -2.99 -9.20
C ASN A 96 -19.87 -4.37 -8.56
N HIS A 97 -18.85 -4.59 -7.72
CA HIS A 97 -18.75 -5.80 -6.92
C HIS A 97 -19.53 -5.65 -5.62
N ALA A 98 -20.14 -6.74 -5.14
CA ALA A 98 -20.73 -6.82 -3.82
C ALA A 98 -19.60 -7.08 -2.80
N VAL A 99 -19.26 -6.09 -1.97
CA VAL A 99 -18.11 -6.17 -1.07
C VAL A 99 -18.57 -6.19 0.38
N LEU A 100 -18.13 -7.20 1.14
CA LEU A 100 -18.32 -7.31 2.58
C LEU A 100 -16.97 -7.10 3.27
N GLU A 101 -16.92 -6.09 4.15
CA GLU A 101 -15.72 -5.70 4.89
C GLU A 101 -15.57 -6.49 6.19
N ILE A 102 -14.36 -6.97 6.49
CA ILE A 102 -13.98 -7.47 7.82
C ILE A 102 -12.68 -6.80 8.23
N SER A 103 -12.76 -5.98 9.31
CA SER A 103 -11.58 -5.34 9.87
C SER A 103 -10.91 -6.26 10.89
N ASP A 104 -9.87 -6.99 10.46
CA ASP A 104 -9.22 -8.02 11.25
C ASP A 104 -8.72 -7.53 12.62
N ARG A 105 -8.09 -6.37 12.67
CA ARG A 105 -7.54 -5.81 13.91
C ARG A 105 -8.59 -5.16 14.80
N ASP A 106 -9.64 -4.60 14.22
CA ASP A 106 -10.73 -4.04 14.99
C ASP A 106 -11.57 -5.15 15.60
N GLU A 107 -11.88 -6.20 14.82
CA GLU A 107 -12.58 -7.38 15.33
C GLU A 107 -11.82 -8.05 16.46
N THR A 108 -10.51 -8.25 16.34
CA THR A 108 -9.71 -8.81 17.44
C THR A 108 -9.69 -7.90 18.66
N HIS A 109 -9.67 -6.58 18.47
CA HIS A 109 -9.68 -5.62 19.57
C HIS A 109 -10.99 -5.66 20.36
N TYR A 110 -12.12 -5.67 19.68
CA TYR A 110 -13.45 -5.66 20.31
C TYR A 110 -13.88 -7.01 20.89
N ASN A 111 -13.31 -8.11 20.38
CA ASN A 111 -13.73 -9.47 20.77
C ASN A 111 -12.81 -10.15 21.78
N LYS A 112 -11.94 -9.42 22.47
CA LYS A 112 -11.12 -9.96 23.56
C LYS A 112 -12.01 -10.40 24.74
N THR A 113 -11.76 -11.60 25.22
CA THR A 113 -12.43 -12.16 26.40
C THR A 113 -11.43 -12.97 27.22
N LEU A 114 -11.77 -13.37 28.44
CA LEU A 114 -10.92 -14.21 29.27
C LEU A 114 -10.53 -15.53 28.57
N ASN A 115 -11.43 -16.10 27.74
CA ASN A 115 -11.19 -17.34 26.99
C ASN A 115 -10.58 -17.11 25.60
N ASP A 116 -10.48 -15.86 25.13
CA ASP A 116 -9.86 -15.46 23.86
C ASP A 116 -9.19 -14.10 24.02
N ILE A 117 -8.10 -14.07 24.77
CA ILE A 117 -7.34 -12.86 25.09
C ILE A 117 -6.86 -12.14 23.82
N SER A 118 -6.59 -12.89 22.76
CA SER A 118 -6.19 -12.31 21.47
C SER A 118 -7.36 -11.79 20.64
N GLY A 119 -8.59 -12.29 20.87
CA GLY A 119 -9.77 -12.06 20.01
C GLY A 119 -9.71 -12.76 18.65
N GLU A 120 -8.66 -13.55 18.40
CA GLU A 120 -8.44 -14.17 17.07
C GLU A 120 -9.39 -15.34 16.81
N LYS A 121 -9.78 -16.09 17.85
CA LYS A 121 -10.69 -17.22 17.70
C LYS A 121 -12.04 -16.76 17.15
N LYS A 122 -12.60 -15.70 17.75
CA LYS A 122 -13.88 -15.13 17.32
C LYS A 122 -13.79 -14.54 15.91
N LEU A 123 -12.70 -13.81 15.57
CA LEU A 123 -12.48 -13.29 14.24
C LEU A 123 -12.46 -14.41 13.18
N ASN A 124 -11.69 -15.48 13.43
CA ASN A 124 -11.56 -16.59 12.49
C ASN A 124 -12.89 -17.34 12.30
N ASN A 125 -13.64 -17.56 13.37
CA ASN A 125 -14.99 -18.14 13.29
C ASN A 125 -15.95 -17.21 12.52
N LYS A 126 -15.90 -15.88 12.78
CA LYS A 126 -16.69 -14.91 12.03
C LYS A 126 -16.41 -14.98 10.53
N LEU A 127 -15.14 -15.10 10.13
CA LEU A 127 -14.79 -15.21 8.72
C LEU A 127 -15.37 -16.48 8.09
N ILE A 128 -15.34 -17.62 8.78
CA ILE A 128 -15.95 -18.87 8.31
C ILE A 128 -17.45 -18.67 8.11
N ASN A 129 -18.17 -18.21 9.13
CA ASN A 129 -19.61 -18.01 9.09
C ASN A 129 -20.02 -17.02 7.98
N VAL A 130 -19.25 -15.92 7.82
CA VAL A 130 -19.48 -14.96 6.73
C VAL A 130 -19.32 -15.63 5.37
N CYS A 131 -18.29 -16.45 5.18
CA CYS A 131 -18.07 -17.15 3.93
C CYS A 131 -19.16 -18.17 3.64
N GLU A 132 -19.65 -18.89 4.64
CA GLU A 132 -20.75 -19.84 4.50
C GLU A 132 -22.07 -19.15 4.11
N ASN A 133 -22.37 -17.99 4.69
CA ASN A 133 -23.60 -17.25 4.43
C ASN A 133 -23.51 -16.45 3.11
N PHE A 134 -22.42 -15.71 2.91
CA PHE A 134 -22.26 -14.81 1.78
C PHE A 134 -21.82 -15.53 0.50
N LYS A 135 -21.17 -16.70 0.63
CA LYS A 135 -20.64 -17.53 -0.48
C LYS A 135 -19.83 -16.68 -1.47
N PRO A 136 -18.71 -16.08 -1.02
CA PRO A 136 -17.93 -15.17 -1.85
C PRO A 136 -17.30 -15.90 -3.04
N ASN A 137 -17.12 -15.17 -4.14
CA ASN A 137 -16.30 -15.61 -5.27
C ASN A 137 -14.80 -15.38 -4.95
N LEU A 138 -14.52 -14.32 -4.17
CA LEU A 138 -13.16 -13.90 -3.82
C LEU A 138 -13.07 -13.49 -2.36
N ILE A 139 -12.03 -13.98 -1.69
CA ILE A 139 -11.57 -13.43 -0.41
C ILE A 139 -10.31 -12.63 -0.70
N LEU A 140 -10.33 -11.33 -0.39
CA LEU A 140 -9.20 -10.43 -0.57
C LEU A 140 -8.59 -10.08 0.79
N LEU A 141 -7.35 -10.49 1.02
CA LEU A 141 -6.63 -10.30 2.27
C LEU A 141 -5.65 -9.12 2.16
N GLY A 142 -5.80 -8.11 3.02
CA GLY A 142 -4.85 -7.02 3.12
C GLY A 142 -4.05 -7.11 4.42
N HIS A 143 -2.82 -7.59 4.37
CA HIS A 143 -2.00 -7.99 5.52
C HIS A 143 -2.64 -9.12 6.35
N ALA A 144 -3.87 -8.95 6.79
CA ALA A 144 -4.72 -9.94 7.48
C ALA A 144 -3.95 -10.86 8.46
N ASP A 145 -3.08 -10.25 9.28
CA ASP A 145 -2.14 -10.96 10.18
C ASP A 145 -2.86 -11.85 11.21
N LYS A 146 -4.14 -11.54 11.45
CA LYS A 146 -4.97 -12.20 12.45
C LYS A 146 -5.78 -13.37 11.89
N ILE A 147 -5.75 -13.55 10.58
CA ILE A 147 -6.38 -14.70 9.92
C ILE A 147 -5.39 -15.87 9.87
N ARG A 148 -5.82 -17.02 10.34
CA ARG A 148 -5.00 -18.23 10.40
C ARG A 148 -5.07 -19.00 9.10
N LEU A 149 -3.98 -19.66 8.71
CA LEU A 149 -3.91 -20.53 7.54
C LEU A 149 -5.03 -21.59 7.58
N LYS A 150 -5.16 -22.31 8.72
CA LYS A 150 -6.21 -23.34 8.91
C LYS A 150 -7.63 -22.84 8.66
N THR A 151 -7.90 -21.56 8.92
CA THR A 151 -9.20 -20.95 8.65
C THR A 151 -9.46 -20.86 7.15
N LEU A 152 -8.46 -20.46 6.38
CA LEU A 152 -8.55 -20.36 4.92
C LEU A 152 -8.63 -21.74 4.27
N GLU A 153 -7.90 -22.72 4.79
CA GLU A 153 -7.97 -24.11 4.35
C GLU A 153 -9.38 -24.69 4.57
N LYS A 154 -9.97 -24.46 5.75
CA LYS A 154 -11.34 -24.87 6.05
C LYS A 154 -12.34 -24.22 5.10
N ILE A 155 -12.20 -22.92 4.82
CA ILE A 155 -13.07 -22.22 3.87
C ILE A 155 -12.91 -22.79 2.45
N LYS A 156 -11.69 -23.04 1.98
CA LYS A 156 -11.48 -23.70 0.67
C LYS A 156 -12.09 -25.08 0.58
N SER A 157 -12.07 -25.85 1.66
CA SER A 157 -12.69 -27.16 1.71
C SER A 157 -14.21 -27.11 1.62
N SER A 158 -14.84 -26.13 2.29
CA SER A 158 -16.31 -25.94 2.23
C SER A 158 -16.79 -25.19 1.00
N LEU A 159 -15.94 -24.35 0.39
CA LEU A 159 -16.21 -23.56 -0.80
C LEU A 159 -15.11 -23.77 -1.85
N PRO A 160 -15.05 -24.90 -2.57
CA PRO A 160 -13.92 -25.26 -3.44
C PRO A 160 -13.65 -24.25 -4.57
N ASN A 161 -14.68 -23.51 -5.01
CA ASN A 161 -14.58 -22.54 -6.10
C ASN A 161 -14.12 -21.14 -5.61
N VAL A 162 -14.04 -20.90 -4.30
CA VAL A 162 -13.61 -19.60 -3.79
C VAL A 162 -12.14 -19.34 -4.14
N LYS A 163 -11.86 -18.15 -4.64
CA LYS A 163 -10.49 -17.68 -4.84
C LYS A 163 -10.04 -16.86 -3.65
N ILE A 164 -8.79 -17.01 -3.26
CA ILE A 164 -8.18 -16.25 -2.17
C ILE A 164 -7.01 -15.46 -2.73
N SER A 165 -7.06 -14.15 -2.62
CA SER A 165 -5.94 -13.30 -2.99
C SER A 165 -5.47 -12.44 -1.82
N GLN A 166 -4.25 -11.95 -1.91
CA GLN A 166 -3.70 -11.00 -0.93
C GLN A 166 -3.06 -9.81 -1.62
N TRP A 167 -3.05 -8.66 -0.94
CA TRP A 167 -2.33 -7.49 -1.37
C TRP A 167 -1.37 -7.00 -0.29
N PHE A 168 -0.23 -6.47 -0.73
CA PHE A 168 0.84 -6.06 0.16
C PHE A 168 1.54 -4.81 -0.41
N LEU A 169 1.48 -3.70 0.33
CA LEU A 169 1.97 -2.40 -0.15
C LEU A 169 3.27 -1.96 0.53
N ASP A 170 3.72 -2.67 1.56
CA ASP A 170 5.02 -2.37 2.18
C ASP A 170 6.16 -2.92 1.31
N PRO A 171 7.35 -2.30 1.34
CA PRO A 171 8.51 -2.81 0.62
C PRO A 171 8.90 -4.21 1.07
N ILE A 172 9.13 -5.11 0.10
CA ILE A 172 9.52 -6.51 0.32
C ILE A 172 10.84 -6.87 -0.37
N THR A 173 11.71 -5.89 -0.53
CA THR A 173 13.09 -6.09 -0.99
C THR A 173 14.05 -6.22 0.20
N LYS A 174 15.19 -6.89 0.03
CA LYS A 174 16.23 -7.05 1.08
C LYS A 174 16.70 -5.73 1.70
N LYS A 175 16.70 -4.65 0.91
CA LYS A 175 17.09 -3.30 1.36
C LYS A 175 15.93 -2.53 2.01
N GLY A 176 14.71 -3.06 1.92
CA GLY A 176 13.52 -2.41 2.47
C GLY A 176 13.43 -2.50 3.99
N PRO A 177 12.73 -1.56 4.63
CA PRO A 177 12.45 -1.64 6.06
C PRO A 177 11.57 -2.86 6.37
N ASP A 178 11.78 -3.46 7.54
CA ASP A 178 11.01 -4.60 8.03
C ASP A 178 10.97 -5.84 7.09
N TYR A 179 12.00 -6.01 6.22
CA TYR A 179 12.05 -7.08 5.21
C TYR A 179 11.68 -8.46 5.75
N ILE A 180 12.34 -8.90 6.85
CA ILE A 180 12.12 -10.24 7.43
C ILE A 180 10.65 -10.41 7.85
N LYS A 181 10.09 -9.40 8.51
CA LYS A 181 8.71 -9.39 8.98
C LYS A 181 7.72 -9.40 7.82
N ASN A 182 7.98 -8.59 6.79
CA ASN A 182 7.14 -8.47 5.62
C ASN A 182 7.18 -9.74 4.76
N LYS A 183 8.36 -10.34 4.58
CA LYS A 183 8.53 -11.65 3.95
C LYS A 183 7.71 -12.72 4.67
N LYS A 184 7.83 -12.82 6.01
CA LYS A 184 7.06 -13.78 6.80
C LYS A 184 5.56 -13.59 6.59
N ARG A 185 5.04 -12.37 6.72
CA ARG A 185 3.63 -12.05 6.51
C ARG A 185 3.09 -12.52 5.17
N LEU A 186 3.86 -12.24 4.11
CA LEU A 186 3.45 -12.59 2.76
C LEU A 186 3.42 -14.10 2.57
N LEU A 187 4.39 -14.82 3.15
CA LEU A 187 4.52 -16.27 3.00
C LEU A 187 3.61 -17.09 3.92
N ASP A 188 3.20 -16.55 5.05
CA ASP A 188 2.42 -17.29 6.06
C ASP A 188 1.18 -18.01 5.51
N LYS A 189 0.57 -17.49 4.47
CA LYS A 189 -0.65 -18.03 3.85
C LYS A 189 -0.48 -18.38 2.37
N PHE A 190 0.75 -18.28 1.85
CA PHE A 190 1.03 -18.36 0.42
C PHE A 190 0.57 -19.66 -0.24
N SER A 191 0.55 -20.76 0.52
CA SER A 191 0.11 -22.09 0.04
C SER A 191 -1.34 -22.11 -0.44
N VAL A 192 -2.22 -21.31 0.18
CA VAL A 192 -3.64 -21.25 -0.16
C VAL A 192 -4.01 -20.03 -1.00
N ILE A 193 -3.06 -19.15 -1.28
CA ILE A 193 -3.26 -17.93 -2.07
C ILE A 193 -3.25 -18.26 -3.57
N ASP A 194 -4.24 -17.77 -4.28
CA ASP A 194 -4.36 -17.89 -5.73
C ASP A 194 -3.67 -16.71 -6.46
N ALA A 195 -3.64 -15.50 -5.85
CA ALA A 195 -2.94 -14.33 -6.40
C ALA A 195 -2.44 -13.41 -5.30
N THR A 196 -1.25 -12.84 -5.49
CA THR A 196 -0.62 -11.87 -4.60
C THR A 196 -0.35 -10.57 -5.35
N PHE A 197 -0.87 -9.45 -4.84
CA PHE A 197 -0.70 -8.12 -5.42
C PHE A 197 0.27 -7.31 -4.57
N VAL A 198 1.31 -6.78 -5.19
CA VAL A 198 2.40 -6.10 -4.49
C VAL A 198 2.80 -4.80 -5.18
N THR A 199 3.23 -3.80 -4.42
CA THR A 199 3.80 -2.55 -4.97
C THR A 199 5.29 -2.67 -5.28
N THR A 200 5.95 -3.70 -4.76
CA THR A 200 7.31 -4.05 -5.14
C THR A 200 7.27 -4.78 -6.48
N HIS A 201 8.09 -4.39 -7.44
CA HIS A 201 8.14 -5.10 -8.73
C HIS A 201 8.44 -6.59 -8.51
N PRO A 202 7.69 -7.55 -9.10
CA PRO A 202 7.88 -8.98 -8.84
C PRO A 202 9.32 -9.48 -9.04
N ASN A 203 10.06 -8.90 -9.99
CA ASN A 203 11.46 -9.28 -10.24
C ASN A 203 12.42 -8.92 -9.10
N GLU A 204 12.05 -7.93 -8.27
CA GLU A 204 12.83 -7.51 -7.09
C GLU A 204 12.57 -8.40 -5.85
N ILE A 205 11.62 -9.34 -5.95
CA ILE A 205 11.26 -10.25 -4.85
C ILE A 205 12.10 -11.51 -5.01
N ASP A 206 13.08 -11.69 -4.14
CA ASP A 206 14.09 -12.74 -4.22
C ASP A 206 13.71 -14.07 -3.53
N PHE A 207 12.65 -14.06 -2.72
CA PHE A 207 12.26 -15.20 -1.89
C PHE A 207 11.05 -15.98 -2.43
N ILE A 208 10.53 -15.62 -3.60
CA ILE A 208 9.47 -16.33 -4.31
C ILE A 208 10.04 -16.81 -5.63
N ASN A 209 10.20 -18.12 -5.77
CA ASN A 209 10.75 -18.72 -6.99
C ASN A 209 9.71 -18.72 -8.12
N ASN A 210 8.51 -19.21 -7.84
CA ASN A 210 7.41 -19.18 -8.80
C ASN A 210 6.60 -17.89 -8.63
N LYS A 211 6.75 -16.97 -9.60
CA LYS A 211 6.12 -15.65 -9.61
C LYS A 211 4.81 -15.60 -10.39
N ASP A 212 4.31 -16.72 -10.88
CA ASP A 212 3.07 -16.78 -11.68
C ASP A 212 1.83 -16.28 -10.94
N LYS A 213 1.91 -16.28 -9.60
CA LYS A 213 0.84 -15.78 -8.72
C LYS A 213 1.12 -14.39 -8.17
N VAL A 214 2.19 -13.71 -8.61
CA VAL A 214 2.60 -12.40 -8.06
C VAL A 214 2.45 -11.33 -9.12
N PHE A 215 1.67 -10.31 -8.80
CA PHE A 215 1.31 -9.24 -9.72
C PHE A 215 1.65 -7.88 -9.11
N TYR A 216 2.12 -6.98 -9.95
CA TYR A 216 2.32 -5.59 -9.55
C TYR A 216 0.98 -4.85 -9.45
N ILE A 217 0.84 -4.04 -8.40
CA ILE A 217 -0.26 -3.11 -8.22
C ILE A 217 0.30 -1.75 -7.77
N PRO A 218 -0.07 -0.63 -8.38
CA PRO A 218 0.29 0.69 -7.86
C PRO A 218 -0.45 0.99 -6.55
N ASN A 219 0.03 1.99 -5.81
CA ASN A 219 -0.72 2.48 -4.65
C ASN A 219 -2.11 2.98 -5.09
N PRO A 220 -3.18 2.52 -4.44
CA PRO A 220 -4.53 2.90 -4.83
C PRO A 220 -4.82 4.35 -4.46
N VAL A 221 -5.58 5.00 -5.33
CA VAL A 221 -6.22 6.29 -5.11
C VAL A 221 -7.73 6.14 -5.22
N ASP A 222 -8.46 7.00 -4.52
CA ASP A 222 -9.91 7.01 -4.52
C ASP A 222 -10.43 8.43 -4.68
N LYS A 223 -11.27 8.65 -5.68
CA LYS A 223 -11.83 9.97 -5.98
C LYS A 223 -12.64 10.58 -4.83
N SER A 224 -13.26 9.76 -3.99
CA SER A 224 -14.02 10.23 -2.83
C SER A 224 -13.14 10.69 -1.68
N ILE A 225 -11.90 10.21 -1.61
CA ILE A 225 -10.91 10.52 -0.57
C ILE A 225 -9.86 11.50 -1.11
N ASP A 226 -9.32 11.21 -2.28
CA ASP A 226 -8.17 11.91 -2.88
C ASP A 226 -8.65 12.95 -3.92
N ASN A 227 -9.65 13.75 -3.56
CA ASN A 227 -10.30 14.72 -4.46
C ASN A 227 -9.69 16.12 -4.44
N LEU A 228 -8.73 16.37 -3.56
CA LEU A 228 -8.09 17.66 -3.43
C LEU A 228 -7.11 17.89 -4.59
N ASN A 229 -7.56 18.60 -5.63
CA ASN A 229 -6.75 18.95 -6.78
C ASN A 229 -6.22 20.38 -6.70
N ILE A 230 -5.14 20.57 -5.96
CA ILE A 230 -4.47 21.87 -5.83
C ILE A 230 -3.33 22.07 -6.86
N SER A 231 -3.07 21.09 -7.71
CA SER A 231 -2.02 21.17 -8.73
C SER A 231 -2.25 22.26 -9.78
N ARG A 232 -3.50 22.77 -9.87
CA ARG A 232 -3.88 23.89 -10.75
C ARG A 232 -3.57 25.27 -10.16
N HIS A 233 -3.16 25.37 -8.90
CA HIS A 233 -2.72 26.62 -8.31
C HIS A 233 -1.47 27.12 -9.02
N LYS A 234 -1.56 28.33 -9.60
CA LYS A 234 -0.46 28.93 -10.38
C LYS A 234 0.74 29.31 -9.51
N THR A 235 0.52 29.57 -8.24
CA THR A 235 1.55 30.01 -7.29
C THR A 235 1.50 29.15 -6.03
N PRO A 236 2.21 28.03 -6.00
CA PRO A 236 2.32 27.21 -4.80
C PRO A 236 3.03 28.00 -3.69
N LYS A 237 2.54 27.88 -2.45
CA LYS A 237 3.14 28.55 -1.28
C LYS A 237 4.56 28.06 -1.00
N TYR A 238 4.84 26.80 -1.32
CA TYR A 238 6.13 26.12 -1.11
C TYR A 238 6.53 25.38 -2.38
N ASP A 239 7.85 25.32 -2.62
CA ASP A 239 8.41 24.53 -3.72
C ASP A 239 8.38 23.05 -3.39
N ILE A 240 8.59 22.72 -2.10
CA ILE A 240 8.58 21.36 -1.60
C ILE A 240 7.73 21.28 -0.32
N PHE A 241 6.78 20.37 -0.35
CA PHE A 241 6.02 19.95 0.83
C PHE A 241 6.30 18.49 1.13
N PHE A 242 6.58 18.16 2.39
CA PHE A 242 6.79 16.79 2.81
C PHE A 242 6.17 16.53 4.19
N ALA A 243 5.32 15.51 4.28
CA ALA A 243 4.74 15.04 5.52
C ALA A 243 5.30 13.65 5.87
N LEU A 244 5.93 13.54 7.03
CA LEU A 244 6.58 12.32 7.48
C LEU A 244 6.07 11.91 8.86
N SER A 245 5.52 10.71 8.95
CA SER A 245 5.40 10.03 10.22
C SER A 245 6.79 9.53 10.62
N HIS A 246 7.42 10.16 11.61
CA HIS A 246 8.78 9.86 12.05
C HIS A 246 8.87 8.43 12.59
N GLY A 247 9.40 7.50 11.80
CA GLY A 247 9.57 6.09 12.18
C GLY A 247 10.65 5.82 13.24
N VAL A 248 11.32 6.87 13.75
CA VAL A 248 12.51 6.78 14.62
C VAL A 248 12.22 6.16 15.99
N HIS A 249 10.96 6.14 16.43
CA HIS A 249 10.59 5.67 17.77
C HIS A 249 9.46 4.61 17.77
N ARG A 250 9.56 3.63 16.89
CA ARG A 250 8.69 2.46 17.00
C ARG A 250 9.20 1.52 18.08
N GLY A 251 8.88 1.84 19.34
CA GLY A 251 9.18 1.03 20.53
C GLY A 251 10.10 1.72 21.53
N ILE A 252 9.87 1.42 22.80
CA ILE A 252 10.53 2.02 23.96
C ILE A 252 12.06 1.80 23.95
N LEU A 253 12.54 0.76 23.27
CA LEU A 253 13.96 0.34 23.26
C LEU A 253 14.69 0.54 21.91
N LYS A 254 14.02 1.00 20.86
CA LYS A 254 14.67 1.27 19.57
C LYS A 254 15.17 2.70 19.51
N LYS A 255 16.42 2.93 19.91
CA LYS A 255 17.17 4.12 19.48
C LYS A 255 17.21 4.11 17.95
N GLY A 256 16.50 5.08 17.34
CA GLY A 256 16.20 5.04 15.94
C GLY A 256 17.40 5.13 15.05
N LYS A 257 17.51 4.23 14.09
CA LYS A 257 18.29 4.48 12.88
C LYS A 257 17.67 5.69 12.18
N VAL A 258 18.51 6.66 11.84
CA VAL A 258 18.09 7.81 11.05
C VAL A 258 17.54 7.30 9.71
N ASP A 259 16.27 7.53 9.46
CA ASP A 259 15.61 7.18 8.20
C ASP A 259 16.33 7.94 7.06
N GLU A 260 16.59 7.27 5.94
CA GLU A 260 17.22 7.92 4.78
C GLU A 260 16.44 9.14 4.28
N ARG A 261 15.13 9.14 4.47
CA ARG A 261 14.27 10.30 4.18
C ARG A 261 14.70 11.54 4.97
N VAL A 262 15.12 11.38 6.23
CA VAL A 262 15.62 12.48 7.07
C VAL A 262 16.90 13.08 6.48
N LYS A 263 17.76 12.24 5.90
CA LYS A 263 18.98 12.73 5.22
C LYS A 263 18.63 13.61 4.02
N ILE A 264 17.64 13.20 3.24
CA ILE A 264 17.14 13.96 2.09
C ILE A 264 16.54 15.29 2.55
N LEU A 265 15.69 15.26 3.58
CA LEU A 265 15.09 16.48 4.14
C LEU A 265 16.14 17.45 4.66
N ASN A 266 17.18 16.94 5.35
CA ASN A 266 18.30 17.76 5.80
C ASN A 266 19.11 18.37 4.65
N LEU A 267 19.21 17.69 3.50
CA LEU A 267 19.84 18.25 2.30
C LEU A 267 18.99 19.36 1.68
N ILE A 268 17.68 19.15 1.62
CA ILE A 268 16.73 20.12 1.08
C ILE A 268 16.66 21.37 1.97
N SER A 269 16.58 21.21 3.29
CA SER A 269 16.50 22.33 4.26
C SER A 269 17.71 23.26 4.23
N LYS A 270 18.85 22.78 3.76
CA LYS A 270 20.07 23.60 3.60
C LYS A 270 20.08 24.42 2.30
N GLN A 271 19.11 24.24 1.42
CA GLN A 271 19.05 24.98 0.15
C GLN A 271 18.31 26.31 0.37
N LYS A 272 19.03 27.41 0.37
CA LYS A 272 18.47 28.77 0.61
C LYS A 272 17.45 29.23 -0.45
N ASN A 273 17.50 28.64 -1.64
CA ASN A 273 16.66 29.00 -2.79
C ASN A 273 15.43 28.08 -2.94
N ILE A 274 15.21 27.17 -2.01
CA ILE A 274 14.06 26.26 -2.01
C ILE A 274 13.20 26.57 -0.79
N LYS A 275 11.97 26.99 -1.06
CA LYS A 275 10.97 27.22 -0.02
C LYS A 275 10.30 25.89 0.31
N SER A 276 10.72 25.29 1.41
CA SER A 276 10.23 23.96 1.81
C SER A 276 9.38 24.03 3.08
N ASN A 277 8.45 23.09 3.22
CA ASN A 277 7.68 22.89 4.43
C ASN A 277 7.60 21.41 4.78
N PHE A 278 8.05 21.07 5.98
CA PHE A 278 8.14 19.70 6.46
C PHE A 278 7.29 19.50 7.69
N PHE A 279 6.35 18.53 7.64
CA PHE A 279 5.56 18.11 8.77
C PHE A 279 6.08 16.78 9.31
N GLY A 280 6.52 16.78 10.58
CA GLY A 280 6.92 15.59 11.31
C GLY A 280 6.02 15.36 12.53
N PHE A 281 5.76 14.10 12.84
CA PHE A 281 5.03 13.76 14.04
C PHE A 281 6.06 13.50 15.15
N ARG A 282 6.34 14.45 16.13
CA ARG A 282 6.74 14.12 17.48
C ARG A 282 7.52 15.07 18.36
N GLU A 283 7.61 14.70 19.65
CA GLU A 283 8.22 15.35 20.80
C GLU A 283 9.74 15.63 20.70
N LYS A 284 10.47 14.94 19.84
CA LYS A 284 11.87 15.24 19.48
C LYS A 284 11.95 15.40 17.97
N GLN A 285 11.54 16.53 17.50
CA GLN A 285 11.64 16.88 16.10
C GLN A 285 13.09 17.15 15.73
N PRO A 286 13.56 16.74 14.54
CA PRO A 286 14.83 17.22 14.01
C PRO A 286 14.82 18.75 13.91
N ILE A 287 15.99 19.37 13.98
CA ILE A 287 16.18 20.84 13.98
C ILE A 287 15.44 21.53 12.82
N TRP A 288 15.31 20.86 11.68
CA TRP A 288 14.60 21.37 10.50
C TRP A 288 13.05 21.38 10.62
N ALA A 289 12.48 20.68 11.59
CA ALA A 289 11.02 20.58 11.73
C ALA A 289 10.42 21.78 12.47
N ASN A 290 11.24 22.68 12.99
CA ASN A 290 10.85 23.90 13.68
C ASN A 290 11.07 25.16 12.82
N THR A 291 11.48 25.00 11.57
CA THR A 291 11.65 26.08 10.58
C THR A 291 10.56 26.01 9.52
#